data_1ba85d629d723d276dd103a9162d19a0
#
_entry.id   1ba85d629d723d276dd103a9162d19a0
#
_cell.length_a   1.000
_cell.length_b   1.000
_cell.length_c   1.000
_cell.angle_alpha   90.00
_cell.angle_beta   90.00
_cell.angle_gamma   90.00
#
_symmetry.space_group_name_H-M   'P 1'
#
loop_
_entity.id
_entity.type
_entity.pdbx_description
1 polymer ?
#
loop_
_entity_poly.entity_id
_entity_poly.type
_entity_poly.pdbx_seq_one_letter_code
_entity_poly.pdbx_strand_id
1 'polypeptide(L)'
;MKETLPKSVQELILSLREKLKDEPEIVDMFERCYSNTLDTTVKKMEDGSTYVITGDIPAMWLRDSVAQLRPYLVPAQNDPELADLIAGLIRRQFMCINIDPYANAFNEGSNGNCWEKDETDMGPWIWERKYEIDSLCYPLQFSYLFWKNTGRTDQFDEVFWEGVDKILTVFETEMNHEEKSPYSFIRKNCSYTDTLSRDGKGAQVKSGIGLIWSGFRPSDDSCRYGYLIPSNMFAVVVLNYLKEIADFVGGKEEIAKKAEEMAKTVKQAIETYGTTHIWGLGDVYAYEVDGFGQYNLMDDANVPSLLAMSYLGYEPESQEVADNTRKLILSEANPFYYSGTKLSGIGSPHTPVRYVWHISKAIEGLTAPTKEEKHQMIHELMATDGGTGLMHEGVFVDDPTVYTREWFSWANAMFCELVMQYCGYEIKK
;
A
#
# COMPACT_ATOMS: atom_id res chain seq x y z
N MET A 1 23.91 -15.68 -8.48
CA MET A 1 22.67 -16.20 -7.85
C MET A 1 23.06 -16.81 -6.51
N LYS A 2 22.36 -16.39 -5.41
CA LYS A 2 22.66 -16.90 -4.06
C LYS A 2 22.03 -18.30 -3.91
N GLU A 3 22.81 -19.29 -3.48
CA GLU A 3 22.33 -20.66 -3.24
C GLU A 3 21.30 -20.76 -2.11
N THR A 4 21.15 -19.70 -1.31
CA THR A 4 20.22 -19.63 -0.17
C THR A 4 18.78 -19.28 -0.57
N LEU A 5 18.54 -18.82 -1.81
CA LEU A 5 17.20 -18.47 -2.28
C LEU A 5 16.36 -19.73 -2.55
N PRO A 6 15.03 -19.67 -2.34
CA PRO A 6 14.11 -20.73 -2.75
C PRO A 6 14.31 -21.12 -4.22
N LYS A 7 14.17 -22.42 -4.51
CA LYS A 7 14.40 -22.92 -5.87
C LYS A 7 13.47 -22.26 -6.91
N SER A 8 12.23 -22.03 -6.55
CA SER A 8 11.24 -21.33 -7.37
C SER A 8 11.66 -19.89 -7.72
N VAL A 9 12.29 -19.20 -6.77
CA VAL A 9 12.85 -17.85 -6.96
C VAL A 9 14.05 -17.91 -7.92
N GLN A 10 14.93 -18.90 -7.77
CA GLN A 10 16.07 -19.10 -8.70
C GLN A 10 15.59 -19.38 -10.12
N GLU A 11 14.56 -20.22 -10.28
CA GLU A 11 13.95 -20.55 -11.58
C GLU A 11 13.32 -19.30 -12.22
N LEU A 12 12.66 -18.43 -11.45
CA LEU A 12 12.12 -17.16 -11.91
C LEU A 12 13.25 -16.25 -12.44
N ILE A 13 14.33 -16.08 -11.68
CA ILE A 13 15.48 -15.26 -12.08
C ILE A 13 16.10 -15.80 -13.37
N LEU A 14 16.27 -17.12 -13.52
CA LEU A 14 16.79 -17.74 -14.74
C LEU A 14 15.87 -17.47 -15.94
N SER A 15 14.57 -17.56 -15.76
CA SER A 15 13.60 -17.27 -16.81
C SER A 15 13.61 -15.78 -17.20
N LEU A 16 13.79 -14.86 -16.25
CA LEU A 16 13.97 -13.44 -16.56
C LEU A 16 15.27 -13.19 -17.34
N ARG A 17 16.38 -13.88 -17.01
CA ARG A 17 17.64 -13.77 -17.76
C ARG A 17 17.52 -14.23 -19.21
N GLU A 18 16.68 -15.23 -19.49
CA GLU A 18 16.40 -15.66 -20.86
C GLU A 18 15.54 -14.64 -21.62
N LYS A 19 14.49 -14.09 -20.95
CA LYS A 19 13.57 -13.10 -21.56
C LYS A 19 14.25 -11.76 -21.83
N LEU A 20 15.19 -11.36 -20.98
CA LEU A 20 15.93 -10.08 -21.01
C LEU A 20 17.41 -10.29 -21.35
N LYS A 21 17.73 -11.27 -22.21
CA LYS A 21 19.11 -11.60 -22.59
C LYS A 21 19.89 -10.44 -23.21
N ASP A 22 19.18 -9.49 -23.83
CA ASP A 22 19.75 -8.32 -24.49
C ASP A 22 19.93 -7.13 -23.50
N GLU A 23 19.38 -7.24 -22.27
CA GLU A 23 19.43 -6.23 -21.20
C GLU A 23 19.68 -6.90 -19.83
N PRO A 24 20.82 -7.62 -19.67
CA PRO A 24 21.11 -8.40 -18.47
C PRO A 24 21.19 -7.57 -17.19
N GLU A 25 21.50 -6.27 -17.29
CA GLU A 25 21.58 -5.33 -16.18
C GLU A 25 20.25 -5.15 -15.45
N ILE A 26 19.11 -5.26 -16.16
CA ILE A 26 17.76 -5.24 -15.53
C ILE A 26 17.63 -6.43 -14.58
N VAL A 27 18.07 -7.62 -15.02
CA VAL A 27 17.97 -8.82 -14.19
C VAL A 27 18.96 -8.82 -13.05
N ASP A 28 20.15 -8.21 -13.21
CA ASP A 28 21.13 -8.07 -12.14
C ASP A 28 20.60 -7.17 -11.02
N MET A 29 19.94 -6.07 -11.36
CA MET A 29 19.27 -5.21 -10.37
C MET A 29 18.05 -5.91 -9.77
N PHE A 30 17.22 -6.58 -10.59
CA PHE A 30 16.11 -7.38 -10.11
C PHE A 30 16.56 -8.43 -9.07
N GLU A 31 17.59 -9.22 -9.38
CA GLU A 31 18.11 -10.25 -8.46
C GLU A 31 18.55 -9.63 -7.13
N ARG A 32 19.20 -8.46 -7.16
CA ARG A 32 19.65 -7.74 -5.97
C ARG A 32 18.47 -7.24 -5.13
N CYS A 33 17.52 -6.56 -5.73
CA CYS A 33 16.32 -6.05 -5.06
C CYS A 33 15.45 -7.19 -4.52
N TYR A 34 15.24 -8.23 -5.33
CA TYR A 34 14.36 -9.34 -5.00
C TYR A 34 14.92 -10.20 -3.87
N SER A 35 16.23 -10.54 -3.91
CA SER A 35 16.83 -11.31 -2.83
C SER A 35 16.95 -10.51 -1.52
N ASN A 36 17.09 -9.19 -1.59
CA ASN A 36 17.22 -8.33 -0.40
C ASN A 36 16.05 -8.52 0.58
N THR A 37 14.81 -8.56 0.10
CA THR A 37 13.63 -8.74 0.96
C THR A 37 13.71 -10.04 1.77
N LEU A 38 13.90 -11.19 1.13
CA LEU A 38 13.94 -12.47 1.83
C LEU A 38 15.17 -12.61 2.76
N ASP A 39 16.31 -12.07 2.36
CA ASP A 39 17.56 -12.20 3.10
C ASP A 39 17.61 -11.31 4.36
N THR A 40 16.90 -10.17 4.35
CA THR A 40 17.15 -9.10 5.32
C THR A 40 15.95 -8.66 6.13
N THR A 41 14.73 -8.85 5.61
CA THR A 41 13.51 -8.32 6.26
C THR A 41 12.60 -9.40 6.83
N VAL A 42 12.73 -10.63 6.39
CA VAL A 42 11.80 -11.72 6.72
C VAL A 42 12.34 -12.58 7.85
N LYS A 43 11.52 -12.79 8.87
CA LYS A 43 11.83 -13.64 10.01
C LYS A 43 10.68 -14.66 10.24
N LYS A 44 11.00 -15.95 10.16
CA LYS A 44 10.08 -17.02 10.59
C LYS A 44 10.04 -17.09 12.12
N MET A 45 8.85 -17.07 12.69
CA MET A 45 8.63 -17.09 14.13
C MET A 45 8.41 -18.52 14.61
N GLU A 46 8.64 -18.77 15.92
CA GLU A 46 8.46 -20.09 16.55
C GLU A 46 7.01 -20.59 16.49
N ASP A 47 6.02 -19.67 16.44
CA ASP A 47 4.59 -19.99 16.33
C ASP A 47 4.15 -20.29 14.88
N GLY A 48 5.09 -20.34 13.93
CA GLY A 48 4.85 -20.57 12.52
C GLY A 48 4.38 -19.32 11.74
N SER A 49 4.22 -18.18 12.42
CA SER A 49 3.95 -16.92 11.73
C SER A 49 5.23 -16.34 11.11
N THR A 50 5.05 -15.34 10.25
CA THR A 50 6.17 -14.62 9.61
C THR A 50 6.12 -13.14 9.98
N TYR A 51 7.23 -12.61 10.47
CA TYR A 51 7.41 -11.20 10.79
C TYR A 51 8.28 -10.54 9.72
N VAL A 52 7.87 -9.37 9.22
CA VAL A 52 8.55 -8.67 8.12
C VAL A 52 8.78 -7.22 8.50
N ILE A 53 10.03 -6.82 8.64
CA ILE A 53 10.39 -5.43 8.90
C ILE A 53 10.45 -4.60 7.60
N THR A 54 10.34 -3.28 7.70
CA THR A 54 10.35 -2.40 6.51
C THR A 54 11.70 -2.30 5.80
N GLY A 55 12.78 -2.58 6.53
CA GLY A 55 14.17 -2.40 6.15
C GLY A 55 14.95 -1.80 7.32
N ASP A 56 15.26 -0.54 7.25
CA ASP A 56 16.00 0.22 8.27
C ASP A 56 15.24 0.44 9.60
N ILE A 57 13.93 0.19 9.65
CA ILE A 57 13.12 0.27 10.87
C ILE A 57 12.74 -1.14 11.33
N PRO A 58 13.04 -1.53 12.60
CA PRO A 58 12.83 -2.89 13.10
C PRO A 58 11.37 -3.14 13.55
N ALA A 59 10.40 -2.74 12.74
CA ALA A 59 8.99 -2.92 13.00
C ALA A 59 8.24 -3.36 11.74
N MET A 60 7.09 -3.99 11.91
CA MET A 60 6.25 -4.49 10.82
C MET A 60 5.06 -3.56 10.62
N TRP A 61 5.07 -2.79 9.54
CA TRP A 61 3.89 -2.12 9.02
C TRP A 61 2.99 -3.13 8.30
N LEU A 62 1.68 -3.03 8.50
CA LEU A 62 0.72 -3.91 7.82
C LEU A 62 0.75 -3.69 6.30
N ARG A 63 0.88 -2.47 5.84
CA ARG A 63 1.03 -2.06 4.44
C ARG A 63 2.31 -2.61 3.82
N ASP A 64 3.47 -2.22 4.39
CA ASP A 64 4.80 -2.52 3.84
C ASP A 64 5.02 -4.02 3.73
N SER A 65 4.68 -4.77 4.77
CA SER A 65 4.89 -6.23 4.81
C SER A 65 4.15 -6.96 3.69
N VAL A 66 2.96 -6.49 3.29
CA VAL A 66 2.26 -7.02 2.11
C VAL A 66 2.98 -6.64 0.83
N ALA A 67 3.27 -5.34 0.64
CA ALA A 67 3.91 -4.86 -0.56
C ALA A 67 5.25 -5.55 -0.83
N GLN A 68 6.02 -5.81 0.24
CA GLN A 68 7.30 -6.51 0.18
C GLN A 68 7.18 -7.97 -0.27
N LEU A 69 6.14 -8.70 0.16
CA LEU A 69 5.97 -10.11 -0.19
C LEU A 69 5.02 -10.36 -1.37
N ARG A 70 4.32 -9.35 -1.84
CA ARG A 70 3.39 -9.47 -2.97
C ARG A 70 4.03 -10.05 -4.24
N PRO A 71 5.23 -9.64 -4.70
CA PRO A 71 5.86 -10.22 -5.89
C PRO A 71 6.17 -11.71 -5.75
N TYR A 72 6.32 -12.22 -4.52
CA TYR A 72 6.59 -13.64 -4.25
C TYR A 72 5.37 -14.55 -4.42
N LEU A 73 4.17 -13.99 -4.60
CA LEU A 73 2.99 -14.78 -4.93
C LEU A 73 3.15 -15.57 -6.24
N VAL A 74 3.96 -15.06 -7.18
CA VAL A 74 4.20 -15.74 -8.46
C VAL A 74 5.00 -17.04 -8.25
N PRO A 75 6.21 -17.05 -7.68
CA PRO A 75 6.94 -18.30 -7.43
C PRO A 75 6.28 -19.20 -6.38
N ALA A 76 5.52 -18.64 -5.43
CA ALA A 76 4.81 -19.42 -4.40
C ALA A 76 3.72 -20.36 -4.97
N GLN A 77 3.28 -20.17 -6.23
CA GLN A 77 2.34 -21.07 -6.89
C GLN A 77 2.86 -22.51 -6.95
N ASN A 78 4.18 -22.69 -7.03
CA ASN A 78 4.84 -23.98 -7.18
C ASN A 78 5.88 -24.25 -6.07
N ASP A 79 5.84 -23.49 -4.98
CA ASP A 79 6.78 -23.61 -3.85
C ASP A 79 6.03 -23.60 -2.52
N PRO A 80 5.80 -24.80 -1.94
CA PRO A 80 5.08 -24.91 -0.68
C PRO A 80 5.77 -24.18 0.50
N GLU A 81 7.11 -24.15 0.55
CA GLU A 81 7.83 -23.50 1.65
C GLU A 81 7.69 -21.98 1.58
N LEU A 82 7.72 -21.43 0.37
CA LEU A 82 7.47 -19.99 0.13
C LEU A 82 6.00 -19.66 0.39
N ALA A 83 5.08 -20.53 0.00
CA ALA A 83 3.66 -20.38 0.31
C ALA A 83 3.39 -20.42 1.82
N ASP A 84 4.09 -21.28 2.59
CA ASP A 84 3.99 -21.33 4.05
C ASP A 84 4.49 -20.03 4.70
N LEU A 85 5.57 -19.45 4.17
CA LEU A 85 6.09 -18.16 4.62
C LEU A 85 5.04 -17.05 4.42
N ILE A 86 4.39 -17.03 3.27
CA ILE A 86 3.33 -16.05 2.96
C ILE A 86 2.09 -16.27 3.84
N ALA A 87 1.64 -17.50 4.01
CA ALA A 87 0.54 -17.82 4.91
C ALA A 87 0.85 -17.42 6.36
N GLY A 88 2.11 -17.61 6.79
CA GLY A 88 2.60 -17.16 8.09
C GLY A 88 2.52 -15.64 8.27
N LEU A 89 2.81 -14.84 7.21
CA LEU A 89 2.63 -13.38 7.27
C LEU A 89 1.16 -13.00 7.38
N ILE A 90 0.28 -13.58 6.57
CA ILE A 90 -1.16 -13.31 6.62
C ILE A 90 -1.68 -13.57 8.04
N ARG A 91 -1.34 -14.73 8.62
CA ARG A 91 -1.71 -15.06 10.00
C ARG A 91 -1.22 -14.01 10.99
N ARG A 92 0.04 -13.59 10.88
CA ARG A 92 0.64 -12.55 11.73
C ARG A 92 -0.10 -11.22 11.65
N GLN A 93 -0.46 -10.80 10.44
CA GLN A 93 -1.19 -9.55 10.23
C GLN A 93 -2.57 -9.59 10.89
N PHE A 94 -3.31 -10.69 10.77
CA PHE A 94 -4.61 -10.82 11.44
C PHE A 94 -4.49 -10.94 12.97
N MET A 95 -3.42 -11.56 13.49
CA MET A 95 -3.09 -11.48 14.92
C MET A 95 -2.87 -10.03 15.36
N CYS A 96 -2.15 -9.23 14.60
CA CYS A 96 -1.92 -7.81 14.88
C CYS A 96 -3.22 -7.00 14.86
N ILE A 97 -4.07 -7.18 13.85
CA ILE A 97 -5.40 -6.55 13.74
C ILE A 97 -6.28 -6.94 14.93
N ASN A 98 -6.19 -8.18 15.40
CA ASN A 98 -6.92 -8.65 16.58
C ASN A 98 -6.42 -8.03 17.88
N ILE A 99 -5.17 -7.57 17.94
CA ILE A 99 -4.63 -6.79 19.06
C ILE A 99 -5.16 -5.36 19.02
N ASP A 100 -4.98 -4.65 17.91
CA ASP A 100 -5.48 -3.29 17.72
C ASP A 100 -5.67 -2.95 16.23
N PRO A 101 -6.92 -2.83 15.74
CA PRO A 101 -7.18 -2.50 14.34
C PRO A 101 -6.94 -1.02 13.98
N TYR A 102 -6.63 -0.16 14.95
CA TYR A 102 -6.26 1.23 14.72
C TYR A 102 -4.74 1.45 14.62
N ALA A 103 -3.93 0.41 14.85
CA ALA A 103 -2.48 0.51 14.73
C ALA A 103 -2.01 0.15 13.31
N ASN A 104 -1.01 0.89 12.81
CA ASN A 104 -0.39 0.67 11.50
C ASN A 104 0.87 -0.20 11.59
N ALA A 105 1.62 -0.13 12.73
CA ALA A 105 2.89 -0.82 12.89
C ALA A 105 3.01 -1.58 14.22
N PHE A 106 3.64 -2.76 14.16
CA PHE A 106 3.70 -3.69 15.28
C PHE A 106 5.10 -4.18 15.55
N ASN A 107 5.35 -4.49 16.83
CA ASN A 107 6.55 -5.15 17.32
C ASN A 107 6.57 -6.65 16.98
N GLU A 108 7.75 -7.24 17.03
CA GLU A 108 7.92 -8.69 16.91
C GLU A 108 7.19 -9.46 18.02
N GLY A 109 7.07 -8.85 19.20
CA GLY A 109 6.41 -9.39 20.37
C GLY A 109 5.98 -8.29 21.34
N SER A 110 5.45 -8.67 22.50
CA SER A 110 5.01 -7.76 23.58
C SER A 110 6.24 -7.16 24.31
N ASN A 111 7.04 -6.34 23.62
CA ASN A 111 8.29 -5.78 24.14
C ASN A 111 8.22 -4.31 24.57
N GLY A 112 7.15 -3.60 24.21
CA GLY A 112 6.92 -2.20 24.58
C GLY A 112 7.78 -1.18 23.81
N ASN A 113 8.47 -1.60 22.74
CA ASN A 113 9.17 -0.66 21.87
C ASN A 113 8.16 0.15 21.06
N CYS A 114 8.49 1.39 20.75
CA CYS A 114 7.64 2.29 19.97
C CYS A 114 8.50 3.31 19.22
N TRP A 115 7.94 3.88 18.16
CA TRP A 115 8.59 4.98 17.45
C TRP A 115 8.73 6.20 18.35
N GLU A 116 7.62 6.64 18.94
CA GLU A 116 7.53 7.74 19.91
C GLU A 116 6.49 7.42 20.99
N LYS A 117 6.57 8.13 22.10
CA LYS A 117 5.58 8.00 23.17
C LYS A 117 4.39 8.90 22.87
N ASP A 118 3.51 8.42 22.02
CA ASP A 118 2.33 9.14 21.59
C ASP A 118 1.22 9.12 22.63
N GLU A 119 0.40 10.16 22.66
CA GLU A 119 -0.84 10.19 23.45
C GLU A 119 -1.96 9.51 22.64
N THR A 120 -2.03 8.20 22.75
CA THR A 120 -3.03 7.30 22.19
C THR A 120 -3.03 6.00 23.01
N ASP A 121 -3.95 5.08 22.75
CA ASP A 121 -4.04 3.82 23.50
C ASP A 121 -2.99 2.80 23.04
N MET A 122 -1.73 2.99 23.46
CA MET A 122 -0.57 2.19 23.06
C MET A 122 -0.40 0.95 23.95
N GLY A 123 -0.57 -0.24 23.37
CA GLY A 123 -0.18 -1.51 23.99
C GLY A 123 1.26 -1.91 23.68
N PRO A 124 1.84 -2.91 24.40
CA PRO A 124 3.25 -3.28 24.25
C PRO A 124 3.58 -4.00 22.92
N TRP A 125 2.59 -4.41 22.16
CA TRP A 125 2.72 -4.97 20.82
C TRP A 125 2.81 -3.90 19.72
N ILE A 126 2.41 -2.65 20.03
CA ILE A 126 2.24 -1.58 19.05
C ILE A 126 3.51 -0.77 18.96
N TRP A 127 4.07 -0.67 17.74
CA TRP A 127 5.19 0.20 17.43
C TRP A 127 4.72 1.64 17.17
N GLU A 128 3.62 1.79 16.40
CA GLU A 128 2.97 3.05 16.09
C GLU A 128 1.47 2.84 15.91
N ARG A 129 0.65 3.79 16.38
CA ARG A 129 -0.81 3.69 16.34
C ARG A 129 -1.45 4.78 15.49
N LYS A 130 -0.96 4.95 14.27
CA LYS A 130 -1.56 5.83 13.27
C LYS A 130 -2.65 5.08 12.51
N TYR A 131 -3.90 5.54 12.60
CA TYR A 131 -5.01 4.90 11.90
C TYR A 131 -5.01 5.28 10.43
N GLU A 132 -4.87 4.27 9.60
CA GLU A 132 -4.88 4.31 8.15
C GLU A 132 -5.82 3.23 7.62
N ILE A 133 -6.74 3.59 6.71
CA ILE A 133 -7.66 2.63 6.10
C ILE A 133 -6.89 1.51 5.38
N ASP A 134 -5.82 1.86 4.69
CA ASP A 134 -5.03 0.92 3.89
C ASP A 134 -4.31 -0.13 4.74
N SER A 135 -3.93 0.20 5.97
CA SER A 135 -3.37 -0.77 6.92
C SER A 135 -4.30 -1.96 7.18
N LEU A 136 -5.63 -1.76 7.06
CA LEU A 136 -6.61 -2.84 7.15
C LEU A 136 -6.94 -3.47 5.79
N CYS A 137 -6.76 -2.73 4.70
CA CYS A 137 -7.02 -3.22 3.34
C CYS A 137 -5.94 -4.18 2.85
N TYR A 138 -4.67 -3.90 3.11
CA TYR A 138 -3.55 -4.71 2.62
C TYR A 138 -3.61 -6.17 3.07
N PRO A 139 -3.86 -6.51 4.35
CA PRO A 139 -4.00 -7.89 4.78
C PRO A 139 -5.16 -8.64 4.10
N LEU A 140 -6.30 -7.97 3.89
CA LEU A 140 -7.44 -8.55 3.16
C LEU A 140 -7.08 -8.82 1.69
N GLN A 141 -6.47 -7.84 1.01
CA GLN A 141 -6.01 -8.01 -0.36
C GLN A 141 -5.03 -9.18 -0.47
N PHE A 142 -4.05 -9.25 0.44
CA PHE A 142 -3.01 -10.27 0.38
C PHE A 142 -3.57 -11.67 0.61
N SER A 143 -4.52 -11.82 1.53
CA SER A 143 -5.23 -13.07 1.77
C SER A 143 -6.00 -13.57 0.54
N TYR A 144 -6.67 -12.64 -0.17
CA TYR A 144 -7.37 -12.93 -1.42
C TYR A 144 -6.40 -13.33 -2.54
N LEU A 145 -5.37 -12.51 -2.78
CA LEU A 145 -4.37 -12.77 -3.81
C LEU A 145 -3.61 -14.07 -3.55
N PHE A 146 -3.30 -14.39 -2.29
CA PHE A 146 -2.69 -15.66 -1.92
C PHE A 146 -3.56 -16.85 -2.31
N TRP A 147 -4.85 -16.80 -1.98
CA TRP A 147 -5.81 -17.82 -2.42
C TRP A 147 -5.86 -17.95 -3.93
N LYS A 148 -6.01 -16.84 -4.67
CA LYS A 148 -6.13 -16.86 -6.13
C LYS A 148 -4.87 -17.38 -6.83
N ASN A 149 -3.69 -17.16 -6.25
CA ASN A 149 -2.42 -17.58 -6.84
C ASN A 149 -2.01 -19.00 -6.45
N THR A 150 -2.26 -19.42 -5.23
CA THR A 150 -1.80 -20.74 -4.72
C THR A 150 -2.91 -21.79 -4.60
N GLY A 151 -4.18 -21.35 -4.60
CA GLY A 151 -5.34 -22.22 -4.31
C GLY A 151 -5.50 -22.57 -2.84
N ARG A 152 -4.60 -22.12 -1.96
CA ARG A 152 -4.67 -22.39 -0.50
C ARG A 152 -5.75 -21.57 0.16
N THR A 153 -6.35 -22.15 1.19
CA THR A 153 -7.47 -21.58 1.96
C THR A 153 -7.30 -21.70 3.47
N ASP A 154 -6.19 -22.27 3.92
CA ASP A 154 -5.89 -22.49 5.33
C ASP A 154 -5.63 -21.18 6.11
N GLN A 155 -5.40 -20.07 5.42
CA GLN A 155 -5.35 -18.74 6.00
C GLN A 155 -6.73 -18.20 6.45
N PHE A 156 -7.84 -18.80 5.98
CA PHE A 156 -9.21 -18.39 6.36
C PHE A 156 -9.68 -19.07 7.64
N ASP A 157 -8.84 -19.05 8.67
CA ASP A 157 -9.05 -19.62 9.99
C ASP A 157 -9.85 -18.69 10.94
N GLU A 158 -10.00 -19.09 12.20
CA GLU A 158 -10.71 -18.29 13.21
C GLU A 158 -10.04 -16.92 13.46
N VAL A 159 -8.70 -16.85 13.39
CA VAL A 159 -7.94 -15.61 13.59
C VAL A 159 -8.23 -14.62 12.46
N PHE A 160 -8.32 -15.11 11.22
CA PHE A 160 -8.73 -14.33 10.07
C PHE A 160 -10.14 -13.74 10.25
N TRP A 161 -11.13 -14.59 10.59
CA TRP A 161 -12.52 -14.12 10.70
C TRP A 161 -12.75 -13.17 11.87
N GLU A 162 -12.06 -13.35 13.00
CA GLU A 162 -12.07 -12.38 14.11
C GLU A 162 -11.54 -11.02 13.64
N GLY A 163 -10.43 -11.00 12.87
CA GLY A 163 -9.88 -9.77 12.31
C GLY A 163 -10.80 -9.13 11.28
N VAL A 164 -11.48 -9.92 10.44
CA VAL A 164 -12.50 -9.44 9.51
C VAL A 164 -13.63 -8.70 10.24
N ASP A 165 -14.14 -9.24 11.32
CA ASP A 165 -15.20 -8.61 12.12
C ASP A 165 -14.73 -7.26 12.70
N LYS A 166 -13.46 -7.18 13.15
CA LYS A 166 -12.85 -5.93 13.63
C LYS A 166 -12.70 -4.90 12.52
N ILE A 167 -12.22 -5.31 11.34
CA ILE A 167 -12.08 -4.43 10.18
C ILE A 167 -13.43 -3.83 9.78
N LEU A 168 -14.46 -4.67 9.64
CA LEU A 168 -15.82 -4.20 9.28
C LEU A 168 -16.39 -3.27 10.35
N THR A 169 -16.10 -3.54 11.63
CA THR A 169 -16.53 -2.68 12.74
C THR A 169 -15.85 -1.32 12.71
N VAL A 170 -14.52 -1.28 12.45
CA VAL A 170 -13.77 -0.02 12.31
C VAL A 170 -14.30 0.77 11.12
N PHE A 171 -14.46 0.16 9.95
CA PHE A 171 -14.97 0.87 8.78
C PHE A 171 -16.37 1.45 9.02
N GLU A 172 -17.28 0.70 9.64
CA GLU A 172 -18.62 1.18 10.01
C GLU A 172 -18.57 2.32 11.04
N THR A 173 -17.66 2.24 12.00
CA THR A 173 -17.45 3.29 13.00
C THR A 173 -16.94 4.56 12.35
N GLU A 174 -15.93 4.46 11.51
CA GLU A 174 -15.25 5.59 10.87
C GLU A 174 -16.05 6.20 9.71
N MET A 175 -17.08 5.54 9.19
CA MET A 175 -18.11 6.17 8.36
C MET A 175 -18.92 7.22 9.13
N ASN A 176 -18.94 7.14 10.45
CA ASN A 176 -19.60 8.06 11.37
C ASN A 176 -18.59 8.65 12.37
N HIS A 177 -17.44 9.05 11.88
CA HIS A 177 -16.26 9.43 12.68
C HIS A 177 -16.59 10.44 13.79
N GLU A 178 -17.28 11.54 13.46
CA GLU A 178 -17.53 12.64 14.42
C GLU A 178 -18.37 12.21 15.63
N GLU A 179 -19.28 11.23 15.44
CA GLU A 179 -20.21 10.78 16.47
C GLU A 179 -19.76 9.51 17.17
N LYS A 180 -19.02 8.61 16.48
CA LYS A 180 -18.79 7.24 16.96
C LYS A 180 -17.35 6.88 17.19
N SER A 181 -16.38 7.59 16.56
CA SER A 181 -14.99 7.18 16.66
C SER A 181 -14.44 7.31 18.09
N PRO A 182 -13.87 6.24 18.65
CA PRO A 182 -13.14 6.27 19.91
C PRO A 182 -11.67 6.67 19.72
N TYR A 183 -11.21 6.82 18.45
CA TYR A 183 -9.82 7.00 18.11
C TYR A 183 -9.35 8.43 18.38
N SER A 184 -8.14 8.52 18.91
CA SER A 184 -7.41 9.78 19.02
C SER A 184 -5.90 9.52 18.94
N PHE A 185 -5.16 10.50 18.42
CA PHE A 185 -3.71 10.43 18.32
C PHE A 185 -3.09 11.82 18.45
N ILE A 186 -2.17 11.99 19.41
CA ILE A 186 -1.39 13.21 19.57
C ILE A 186 0.08 12.82 19.72
N ARG A 187 0.93 13.36 18.84
CA ARG A 187 2.39 13.35 18.96
C ARG A 187 2.86 14.75 19.32
N LYS A 188 3.73 14.87 20.33
CA LYS A 188 4.28 16.15 20.78
C LYS A 188 5.64 16.44 20.16
N ASN A 189 5.97 17.74 20.03
CA ASN A 189 7.27 18.20 19.52
C ASN A 189 7.63 17.68 18.11
N CYS A 190 6.62 17.52 17.27
CA CYS A 190 6.75 17.04 15.89
C CYS A 190 6.27 18.06 14.87
N SER A 191 6.40 17.73 13.57
CA SER A 191 5.73 18.45 12.50
C SER A 191 4.21 18.38 12.66
N TYR A 192 3.48 19.38 12.15
CA TYR A 192 2.01 19.38 12.13
C TYR A 192 1.44 18.22 11.28
N THR A 193 2.23 17.65 10.38
CA THR A 193 1.85 16.48 9.57
C THR A 193 1.97 15.16 10.33
N ASP A 194 2.66 15.15 11.46
CA ASP A 194 2.96 13.94 12.23
C ASP A 194 2.05 13.76 13.48
N THR A 195 0.99 14.55 13.55
CA THR A 195 0.00 14.53 14.65
C THR A 195 -1.39 14.92 14.13
N LEU A 196 -2.43 14.57 14.88
CA LEU A 196 -3.79 14.96 14.51
C LEU A 196 -4.19 16.30 15.14
N SER A 197 -4.96 17.09 14.40
CA SER A 197 -5.60 18.31 14.86
C SER A 197 -6.76 18.03 15.85
N ARG A 198 -7.37 19.10 16.40
CA ARG A 198 -8.59 19.01 17.23
C ARG A 198 -8.43 18.08 18.42
N ASP A 199 -7.33 18.25 19.17
CA ASP A 199 -7.01 17.42 20.35
C ASP A 199 -6.98 15.91 20.02
N GLY A 200 -6.37 15.57 18.88
CA GLY A 200 -6.18 14.20 18.43
C GLY A 200 -7.33 13.59 17.65
N LYS A 201 -8.43 14.32 17.42
CA LYS A 201 -9.58 13.82 16.64
C LYS A 201 -9.38 13.88 15.13
N GLY A 202 -8.37 14.63 14.66
CA GLY A 202 -8.09 14.79 13.25
C GLY A 202 -9.00 15.78 12.52
N ALA A 203 -8.91 15.78 11.18
CA ALA A 203 -9.67 16.69 10.35
C ALA A 203 -11.18 16.44 10.48
N GLN A 204 -11.93 17.54 10.58
CA GLN A 204 -13.39 17.48 10.65
C GLN A 204 -13.99 17.04 9.34
N VAL A 205 -15.00 16.17 9.38
CA VAL A 205 -15.69 15.66 8.22
C VAL A 205 -17.21 15.72 8.40
N LYS A 206 -17.91 15.71 7.27
CA LYS A 206 -19.37 15.48 7.25
C LYS A 206 -19.62 13.97 7.38
N SER A 207 -19.84 13.52 8.62
CA SER A 207 -20.10 12.10 8.92
C SER A 207 -21.37 11.57 8.24
N GLY A 208 -21.43 10.25 8.06
CA GLY A 208 -22.60 9.54 7.57
C GLY A 208 -22.88 9.69 6.07
N ILE A 209 -21.90 10.14 5.29
CA ILE A 209 -22.03 10.27 3.83
C ILE A 209 -21.59 9.02 3.07
N GLY A 210 -21.15 7.98 3.77
CA GLY A 210 -20.73 6.71 3.19
C GLY A 210 -19.24 6.57 2.92
N LEU A 211 -18.43 7.63 3.11
CA LEU A 211 -16.97 7.54 3.08
C LEU A 211 -16.43 7.13 4.44
N ILE A 212 -15.31 6.39 4.44
CA ILE A 212 -14.58 5.97 5.64
C ILE A 212 -13.51 7.02 5.95
N TRP A 213 -13.49 7.52 7.19
CA TRP A 213 -12.50 8.47 7.65
C TRP A 213 -11.14 7.79 7.86
N SER A 214 -10.05 8.51 7.56
CA SER A 214 -8.67 8.12 7.84
C SER A 214 -7.96 9.22 8.60
N GLY A 215 -7.22 8.86 9.65
CA GLY A 215 -6.39 9.83 10.37
C GLY A 215 -5.14 10.20 9.60
N PHE A 216 -4.53 9.19 8.98
CA PHE A 216 -3.25 9.30 8.31
C PHE A 216 -3.30 8.74 6.88
N ARG A 217 -2.35 9.20 6.08
CA ARG A 217 -2.07 8.76 4.72
C ARG A 217 -1.15 7.54 4.74
N PRO A 218 -0.99 6.80 3.65
CA PRO A 218 0.00 5.71 3.56
C PRO A 218 1.46 6.18 3.70
N SER A 219 1.71 7.47 3.78
CA SER A 219 3.01 8.08 4.12
C SER A 219 3.22 8.28 5.63
N ASP A 220 2.27 7.89 6.46
CA ASP A 220 2.19 8.19 7.90
C ASP A 220 1.96 9.68 8.23
N ASP A 221 1.75 10.54 7.22
CA ASP A 221 1.36 11.94 7.41
C ASP A 221 -0.15 12.06 7.69
N SER A 222 -0.54 13.00 8.54
CA SER A 222 -1.96 13.25 8.85
C SER A 222 -2.73 13.73 7.62
N CYS A 223 -3.95 13.23 7.44
CA CYS A 223 -4.86 13.71 6.41
C CYS A 223 -5.26 15.16 6.68
N ARG A 224 -5.18 15.99 5.65
CA ARG A 224 -5.64 17.38 5.71
C ARG A 224 -7.16 17.46 5.73
N TYR A 225 -7.81 16.63 4.90
CA TYR A 225 -9.24 16.38 4.90
C TYR A 225 -9.44 14.89 5.19
N GLY A 226 -10.34 14.56 6.11
CA GLY A 226 -10.39 13.23 6.70
C GLY A 226 -10.83 12.10 5.78
N TYR A 227 -11.39 12.37 4.59
CA TYR A 227 -11.75 11.33 3.64
C TYR A 227 -10.68 11.21 2.55
N LEU A 228 -9.77 10.25 2.72
CA LEU A 228 -8.74 9.90 1.76
C LEU A 228 -9.33 9.03 0.65
N ILE A 229 -9.49 9.58 -0.54
CA ILE A 229 -10.21 8.92 -1.64
C ILE A 229 -9.49 7.67 -2.15
N PRO A 230 -8.15 7.64 -2.39
CA PRO A 230 -7.48 6.41 -2.82
C PRO A 230 -7.62 5.26 -1.82
N SER A 231 -7.58 5.53 -0.51
CA SER A 231 -7.79 4.51 0.51
C SER A 231 -9.24 4.03 0.56
N ASN A 232 -10.23 4.91 0.32
CA ASN A 232 -11.63 4.51 0.16
C ASN A 232 -11.84 3.65 -1.11
N MET A 233 -11.16 3.97 -2.23
CA MET A 233 -11.15 3.12 -3.43
C MET A 233 -10.60 1.72 -3.11
N PHE A 234 -9.51 1.64 -2.35
CA PHE A 234 -8.93 0.38 -1.94
C PHE A 234 -9.86 -0.41 -1.00
N ALA A 235 -10.58 0.28 -0.10
CA ALA A 235 -11.59 -0.36 0.74
C ALA A 235 -12.71 -1.00 -0.10
N VAL A 236 -13.19 -0.35 -1.17
CA VAL A 236 -14.17 -0.94 -2.11
C VAL A 236 -13.65 -2.24 -2.72
N VAL A 237 -12.39 -2.25 -3.16
CA VAL A 237 -11.77 -3.45 -3.77
C VAL A 237 -11.73 -4.61 -2.78
N VAL A 238 -11.20 -4.37 -1.57
CA VAL A 238 -11.02 -5.45 -0.60
C VAL A 238 -12.32 -5.93 0.03
N LEU A 239 -13.35 -5.08 0.09
CA LEU A 239 -14.69 -5.49 0.51
C LEU A 239 -15.34 -6.42 -0.53
N ASN A 240 -15.12 -6.19 -1.82
CA ASN A 240 -15.55 -7.12 -2.87
C ASN A 240 -14.77 -8.44 -2.80
N TYR A 241 -13.46 -8.41 -2.53
CA TYR A 241 -12.68 -9.62 -2.30
C TYR A 241 -13.15 -10.39 -1.06
N LEU A 242 -13.48 -9.67 0.02
CA LEU A 242 -14.02 -10.29 1.22
C LEU A 242 -15.37 -10.99 0.97
N LYS A 243 -16.24 -10.36 0.17
CA LYS A 243 -17.49 -10.99 -0.26
C LYS A 243 -17.21 -12.31 -0.98
N GLU A 244 -16.29 -12.31 -1.96
CA GLU A 244 -15.95 -13.52 -2.71
C GLU A 244 -15.34 -14.60 -1.81
N ILE A 245 -14.46 -14.24 -0.87
CA ILE A 245 -13.90 -15.19 0.14
C ILE A 245 -15.03 -15.78 0.98
N ALA A 246 -15.95 -14.96 1.49
CA ALA A 246 -17.04 -15.40 2.36
C ALA A 246 -18.02 -16.33 1.61
N ASP A 247 -18.36 -16.02 0.36
CA ASP A 247 -19.18 -16.86 -0.50
C ASP A 247 -18.50 -18.22 -0.79
N PHE A 248 -17.19 -18.21 -1.02
CA PHE A 248 -16.42 -19.42 -1.31
C PHE A 248 -16.30 -20.33 -0.09
N VAL A 249 -15.98 -19.76 1.08
CA VAL A 249 -15.80 -20.55 2.33
C VAL A 249 -17.14 -21.14 2.80
N GLY A 250 -18.25 -20.41 2.61
CA GLY A 250 -19.59 -20.79 3.09
C GLY A 250 -19.78 -20.57 4.59
N GLY A 251 -21.03 -20.44 5.02
CA GLY A 251 -21.39 -20.18 6.41
C GLY A 251 -21.02 -18.77 6.90
N LYS A 252 -20.78 -17.84 5.96
CA LYS A 252 -20.39 -16.45 6.21
C LYS A 252 -21.28 -15.45 5.44
N GLU A 253 -22.54 -15.83 5.18
CA GLU A 253 -23.48 -15.07 4.35
C GLU A 253 -23.73 -13.65 4.89
N GLU A 254 -23.72 -13.48 6.23
CA GLU A 254 -23.89 -12.15 6.86
C GLU A 254 -22.68 -11.24 6.61
N ILE A 255 -21.47 -11.81 6.65
CA ILE A 255 -20.24 -11.08 6.33
C ILE A 255 -20.23 -10.71 4.83
N ALA A 256 -20.55 -11.65 3.95
CA ALA A 256 -20.63 -11.41 2.51
C ALA A 256 -21.61 -10.28 2.18
N LYS A 257 -22.81 -10.32 2.76
CA LYS A 257 -23.83 -9.28 2.59
C LYS A 257 -23.36 -7.92 3.12
N LYS A 258 -22.80 -7.87 4.33
CA LYS A 258 -22.29 -6.62 4.94
C LYS A 258 -21.16 -6.03 4.11
N ALA A 259 -20.24 -6.84 3.61
CA ALA A 259 -19.13 -6.39 2.75
C ALA A 259 -19.64 -5.83 1.42
N GLU A 260 -20.62 -6.49 0.78
CA GLU A 260 -21.22 -6.02 -0.47
C GLU A 260 -21.96 -4.68 -0.30
N GLU A 261 -22.80 -4.56 0.74
CA GLU A 261 -23.54 -3.33 1.04
C GLU A 261 -22.59 -2.17 1.35
N MET A 262 -21.52 -2.43 2.12
CA MET A 262 -20.51 -1.43 2.46
C MET A 262 -19.71 -1.01 1.23
N ALA A 263 -19.24 -1.95 0.39
CA ALA A 263 -18.54 -1.65 -0.86
C ALA A 263 -19.37 -0.75 -1.78
N LYS A 264 -20.66 -1.05 -1.91
CA LYS A 264 -21.62 -0.28 -2.71
C LYS A 264 -21.79 1.14 -2.18
N THR A 265 -21.93 1.27 -0.85
CA THR A 265 -22.10 2.55 -0.18
C THR A 265 -20.86 3.43 -0.36
N VAL A 266 -19.66 2.87 -0.12
CA VAL A 266 -18.39 3.61 -0.28
C VAL A 266 -18.17 4.00 -1.74
N LYS A 267 -18.41 3.09 -2.69
CA LYS A 267 -18.26 3.39 -4.12
C LYS A 267 -19.18 4.55 -4.54
N GLN A 268 -20.45 4.52 -4.17
CA GLN A 268 -21.39 5.60 -4.46
C GLN A 268 -20.94 6.93 -3.81
N ALA A 269 -20.41 6.88 -2.60
CA ALA A 269 -19.93 8.06 -1.90
C ALA A 269 -18.66 8.65 -2.56
N ILE A 270 -17.73 7.81 -3.05
CA ILE A 270 -16.55 8.25 -3.84
C ILE A 270 -17.04 9.04 -5.08
N GLU A 271 -17.96 8.49 -5.85
CA GLU A 271 -18.43 9.15 -7.07
C GLU A 271 -19.23 10.44 -6.77
N THR A 272 -19.92 10.51 -5.62
CA THR A 272 -20.70 11.68 -5.23
C THR A 272 -19.88 12.81 -4.63
N TYR A 273 -18.89 12.48 -3.79
CA TYR A 273 -18.16 13.45 -2.97
C TYR A 273 -16.66 13.52 -3.31
N GLY A 274 -16.11 12.47 -3.95
CA GLY A 274 -14.71 12.36 -4.26
C GLY A 274 -14.29 12.99 -5.57
N THR A 275 -15.24 13.48 -6.39
CA THR A 275 -14.99 14.10 -7.70
C THR A 275 -15.24 15.60 -7.69
N THR A 276 -14.50 16.33 -8.51
CA THR A 276 -14.69 17.76 -8.73
C THR A 276 -14.36 18.15 -10.16
N HIS A 277 -14.94 19.27 -10.63
CA HIS A 277 -14.72 19.77 -11.99
C HIS A 277 -13.54 20.74 -12.04
N ILE A 278 -12.60 20.51 -12.95
CA ILE A 278 -11.50 21.44 -13.26
C ILE A 278 -11.76 22.04 -14.64
N TRP A 279 -11.86 23.37 -14.69
CA TRP A 279 -12.09 24.07 -15.94
C TRP A 279 -10.96 23.79 -16.94
N GLY A 280 -11.30 23.40 -18.15
CA GLY A 280 -10.37 23.05 -19.22
C GLY A 280 -9.82 21.62 -19.19
N LEU A 281 -10.09 20.85 -18.11
CA LEU A 281 -9.68 19.43 -18.00
C LEU A 281 -10.87 18.48 -17.92
N GLY A 282 -11.95 18.88 -17.21
CA GLY A 282 -13.10 18.04 -16.91
C GLY A 282 -13.13 17.56 -15.45
N ASP A 283 -13.93 16.55 -15.19
CA ASP A 283 -14.05 15.98 -13.86
C ASP A 283 -12.83 15.10 -13.52
N VAL A 284 -12.40 15.19 -12.25
CA VAL A 284 -11.26 14.46 -11.69
C VAL A 284 -11.60 13.96 -10.29
N TYR A 285 -10.93 12.90 -9.85
CA TYR A 285 -10.92 12.52 -8.43
C TYR A 285 -10.01 13.45 -7.64
N ALA A 286 -10.46 13.87 -6.45
CA ALA A 286 -9.62 14.53 -5.46
C ALA A 286 -8.86 13.48 -4.63
N TYR A 287 -7.70 13.87 -4.07
CA TYR A 287 -6.93 13.00 -3.17
C TYR A 287 -7.60 12.89 -1.80
N GLU A 288 -8.03 14.04 -1.23
CA GLU A 288 -8.78 14.09 0.02
C GLU A 288 -9.98 15.03 -0.10
N VAL A 289 -11.05 14.71 0.63
CA VAL A 289 -12.24 15.56 0.76
C VAL A 289 -12.75 15.57 2.20
N ASP A 290 -13.57 16.59 2.55
CA ASP A 290 -14.20 16.69 3.88
C ASP A 290 -15.72 16.40 3.87
N GLY A 291 -16.31 16.26 2.69
CA GLY A 291 -17.75 16.09 2.50
C GLY A 291 -18.55 17.40 2.59
N PHE A 292 -17.93 18.53 2.94
CA PHE A 292 -18.55 19.87 2.93
C PHE A 292 -18.26 20.67 1.67
N GLY A 293 -17.52 20.10 0.71
CA GLY A 293 -17.16 20.73 -0.55
C GLY A 293 -15.73 21.25 -0.62
N GLN A 294 -14.85 20.80 0.27
CA GLN A 294 -13.41 21.04 0.17
C GLN A 294 -12.72 19.85 -0.53
N TYR A 295 -11.81 20.17 -1.42
CA TYR A 295 -11.07 19.20 -2.24
C TYR A 295 -9.57 19.47 -2.16
N ASN A 296 -8.78 18.45 -1.86
CA ASN A 296 -7.33 18.50 -1.96
C ASN A 296 -6.91 17.84 -3.28
N LEU A 297 -6.48 18.69 -4.24
CA LEU A 297 -6.08 18.26 -5.58
C LEU A 297 -4.58 18.05 -5.61
N MET A 298 -4.17 16.83 -5.34
CA MET A 298 -2.80 16.35 -5.37
C MET A 298 -2.79 14.84 -5.61
N ASP A 299 -1.62 14.25 -5.69
CA ASP A 299 -1.37 12.85 -5.40
C ASP A 299 -0.10 12.72 -4.57
N ASP A 300 0.03 11.63 -3.84
CA ASP A 300 1.17 11.27 -3.02
C ASP A 300 1.82 10.00 -3.57
N ALA A 301 3.13 9.89 -3.44
CA ALA A 301 3.89 8.75 -3.97
C ALA A 301 3.56 7.42 -3.33
N ASN A 302 3.02 7.43 -2.11
CA ASN A 302 2.69 6.21 -1.36
C ASN A 302 1.42 5.54 -1.88
N VAL A 303 1.32 4.23 -1.73
CA VAL A 303 0.17 3.45 -2.20
C VAL A 303 -0.68 3.01 -1.01
N PRO A 304 -2.01 3.29 -1.04
CA PRO A 304 -2.86 3.74 -2.15
C PRO A 304 -2.67 5.20 -2.55
N SER A 305 -2.70 5.44 -3.86
CA SER A 305 -2.67 6.75 -4.49
C SER A 305 -3.67 6.81 -5.64
N LEU A 306 -3.96 8.00 -6.15
CA LEU A 306 -4.80 8.13 -7.36
C LEU A 306 -4.13 7.48 -8.58
N LEU A 307 -2.80 7.56 -8.67
CA LEU A 307 -2.03 6.89 -9.73
C LEU A 307 -2.15 5.37 -9.65
N ALA A 308 -2.26 4.82 -8.43
CA ALA A 308 -2.33 3.38 -8.20
C ALA A 308 -3.74 2.77 -8.38
N MET A 309 -4.75 3.55 -8.73
CA MET A 309 -6.16 3.13 -8.81
C MET A 309 -6.34 1.77 -9.52
N SER A 310 -5.88 1.65 -10.76
CA SER A 310 -6.00 0.41 -11.55
C SER A 310 -5.09 -0.72 -11.03
N TYR A 311 -3.93 -0.38 -10.49
CA TYR A 311 -3.02 -1.34 -9.84
C TYR A 311 -3.69 -2.03 -8.65
N LEU A 312 -4.39 -1.26 -7.82
CA LEU A 312 -5.14 -1.78 -6.68
C LEU A 312 -6.36 -2.61 -7.11
N GLY A 313 -6.88 -2.39 -8.32
CA GLY A 313 -8.04 -3.08 -8.87
C GLY A 313 -9.34 -2.30 -8.74
N TYR A 314 -9.30 -0.99 -8.46
CA TYR A 314 -10.50 -0.16 -8.47
C TYR A 314 -10.94 0.12 -9.90
N GLU A 315 -12.23 -0.09 -10.16
CA GLU A 315 -12.89 0.18 -11.43
C GLU A 315 -13.72 1.46 -11.29
N PRO A 316 -13.30 2.59 -11.91
CA PRO A 316 -14.03 3.84 -11.88
C PRO A 316 -15.37 3.73 -12.64
N GLU A 317 -16.37 4.51 -12.27
CA GLU A 317 -17.63 4.58 -13.05
C GLU A 317 -17.41 5.27 -14.40
N SER A 318 -16.47 6.21 -14.47
CA SER A 318 -16.07 6.93 -15.68
C SER A 318 -14.59 6.81 -15.94
N GLN A 319 -14.23 6.18 -17.06
CA GLN A 319 -12.85 6.12 -17.52
C GLN A 319 -12.30 7.52 -17.86
N GLU A 320 -13.16 8.43 -18.34
CA GLU A 320 -12.77 9.82 -18.62
C GLU A 320 -12.32 10.53 -17.35
N VAL A 321 -13.00 10.35 -16.21
CA VAL A 321 -12.59 10.93 -14.92
C VAL A 321 -11.25 10.36 -14.47
N ALA A 322 -11.03 9.06 -14.61
CA ALA A 322 -9.75 8.42 -14.30
C ALA A 322 -8.62 8.94 -15.19
N ASP A 323 -8.84 9.08 -16.49
CA ASP A 323 -7.86 9.59 -17.45
C ASP A 323 -7.53 11.07 -17.18
N ASN A 324 -8.52 11.88 -16.86
CA ASN A 324 -8.32 13.29 -16.48
C ASN A 324 -7.55 13.39 -15.16
N THR A 325 -7.88 12.54 -14.20
CA THR A 325 -7.14 12.46 -12.92
C THR A 325 -5.68 12.12 -13.17
N ARG A 326 -5.38 11.10 -14.00
CA ARG A 326 -4.01 10.75 -14.36
C ARG A 326 -3.25 11.91 -15.03
N LYS A 327 -3.90 12.65 -15.94
CA LYS A 327 -3.30 13.85 -16.57
C LYS A 327 -2.99 14.95 -15.55
N LEU A 328 -3.89 15.16 -14.58
CA LEU A 328 -3.70 16.14 -13.51
C LEU A 328 -2.49 15.80 -12.65
N ILE A 329 -2.46 14.56 -12.11
CA ILE A 329 -1.47 14.17 -11.10
C ILE A 329 -0.07 13.96 -11.67
N LEU A 330 0.06 13.63 -12.97
CA LEU A 330 1.33 13.53 -13.70
C LEU A 330 1.72 14.86 -14.39
N SER A 331 1.36 15.99 -13.79
CA SER A 331 1.68 17.32 -14.27
C SER A 331 2.03 18.27 -13.13
N GLU A 332 2.55 19.45 -13.44
CA GLU A 332 2.83 20.51 -12.47
C GLU A 332 1.58 21.07 -11.74
N ALA A 333 0.38 20.66 -12.15
CA ALA A 333 -0.85 20.94 -11.42
C ALA A 333 -0.96 20.13 -10.11
N ASN A 334 -0.26 18.99 -10.01
CA ASN A 334 -0.01 18.30 -8.74
C ASN A 334 1.19 18.97 -8.04
N PRO A 335 1.01 19.59 -6.84
CA PRO A 335 2.08 20.28 -6.15
C PRO A 335 3.26 19.38 -5.72
N PHE A 336 3.08 18.06 -5.78
CA PHE A 336 4.12 17.07 -5.47
C PHE A 336 4.65 16.34 -6.71
N TYR A 337 4.27 16.79 -7.91
CA TYR A 337 4.95 16.37 -9.14
C TYR A 337 6.19 17.23 -9.34
N TYR A 338 7.35 16.61 -9.40
CA TYR A 338 8.63 17.31 -9.57
C TYR A 338 9.28 16.95 -10.89
N SER A 339 9.81 17.96 -11.57
CA SER A 339 10.60 17.81 -12.78
C SER A 339 12.05 18.19 -12.52
N GLY A 340 12.98 17.34 -12.95
CA GLY A 340 14.40 17.55 -12.83
C GLY A 340 15.18 17.12 -14.07
N THR A 341 16.50 17.23 -13.98
CA THR A 341 17.40 16.86 -15.09
C THR A 341 17.67 15.35 -15.17
N LYS A 342 17.40 14.61 -14.10
CA LYS A 342 17.65 13.17 -13.99
C LYS A 342 16.39 12.37 -13.79
N LEU A 343 15.42 12.91 -13.07
CA LEU A 343 14.18 12.21 -12.72
C LEU A 343 13.02 13.20 -12.73
N SER A 344 11.85 12.72 -13.13
CA SER A 344 10.58 13.44 -12.98
C SER A 344 9.51 12.47 -12.52
N GLY A 345 8.58 12.93 -11.67
CA GLY A 345 7.52 12.08 -11.14
C GLY A 345 6.90 12.63 -9.86
N ILE A 346 6.10 11.81 -9.20
CA ILE A 346 5.41 12.16 -7.98
C ILE A 346 6.31 11.91 -6.78
N GLY A 347 6.45 12.91 -5.92
CA GLY A 347 7.04 12.83 -4.58
C GLY A 347 5.99 12.80 -3.49
N SER A 348 6.37 13.21 -2.29
CA SER A 348 5.50 13.21 -1.11
C SER A 348 5.79 14.43 -0.24
N PRO A 349 4.79 15.00 0.46
CA PRO A 349 5.03 16.00 1.50
C PRO A 349 5.84 15.43 2.68
N HIS A 350 5.92 14.12 2.79
CA HIS A 350 6.69 13.40 3.82
C HIS A 350 8.21 13.59 3.69
N THR A 351 8.72 13.78 2.47
CA THR A 351 10.14 13.99 2.19
C THR A 351 10.42 15.42 1.71
N PRO A 352 11.70 15.84 1.67
CA PRO A 352 12.03 17.19 1.17
C PRO A 352 11.50 17.46 -0.23
N VAL A 353 11.29 18.74 -0.54
CA VAL A 353 10.83 19.21 -1.86
C VAL A 353 11.79 18.76 -2.96
N ARG A 354 11.24 18.39 -4.13
CA ARG A 354 11.98 17.91 -5.31
C ARG A 354 12.60 16.50 -5.14
N TYR A 355 12.05 15.69 -4.21
CA TYR A 355 12.35 14.26 -4.12
C TYR A 355 11.21 13.47 -4.74
N VAL A 356 11.51 12.71 -5.80
CA VAL A 356 10.58 11.76 -6.42
C VAL A 356 10.77 10.38 -5.78
N TRP A 357 9.69 9.71 -5.48
CA TRP A 357 9.78 8.39 -4.86
C TRP A 357 9.82 7.27 -5.91
N HIS A 358 10.72 6.30 -5.69
CA HIS A 358 10.80 5.13 -6.55
C HIS A 358 9.50 4.31 -6.58
N ILE A 359 8.73 4.28 -5.48
CA ILE A 359 7.40 3.64 -5.44
C ILE A 359 6.48 4.25 -6.49
N SER A 360 6.39 5.59 -6.57
CA SER A 360 5.51 6.24 -7.54
C SER A 360 5.94 6.01 -8.98
N LYS A 361 7.25 5.96 -9.25
CA LYS A 361 7.78 5.60 -10.58
C LYS A 361 7.45 4.15 -10.95
N ALA A 362 7.56 3.22 -10.01
CA ALA A 362 7.16 1.84 -10.22
C ALA A 362 5.65 1.73 -10.52
N ILE A 363 4.81 2.47 -9.78
CA ILE A 363 3.35 2.53 -10.04
C ILE A 363 3.04 3.17 -11.40
N GLU A 364 3.75 4.23 -11.79
CA GLU A 364 3.61 4.84 -13.12
C GLU A 364 3.85 3.78 -14.22
N GLY A 365 4.89 2.95 -14.06
CA GLY A 365 5.17 1.84 -14.96
C GLY A 365 4.14 0.70 -14.87
N LEU A 366 3.74 0.27 -13.67
CA LEU A 366 2.75 -0.80 -13.47
C LEU A 366 1.37 -0.44 -14.05
N THR A 367 1.04 0.85 -14.08
CA THR A 367 -0.22 1.39 -14.64
C THR A 367 -0.05 2.00 -16.03
N ALA A 368 1.14 1.91 -16.62
CA ALA A 368 1.40 2.44 -17.96
C ALA A 368 0.59 1.66 -19.03
N PRO A 369 0.01 2.37 -20.01
CA PRO A 369 -0.83 1.76 -21.04
C PRO A 369 -0.03 0.95 -22.06
N THR A 370 1.26 1.23 -22.25
CA THR A 370 2.11 0.58 -23.25
C THR A 370 3.31 -0.14 -22.64
N LYS A 371 3.82 -1.12 -23.37
CA LYS A 371 5.03 -1.86 -22.95
C LYS A 371 6.27 -0.97 -23.01
N GLU A 372 6.30 -0.05 -23.95
CA GLU A 372 7.38 0.93 -24.13
C GLU A 372 7.48 1.88 -22.94
N GLU A 373 6.36 2.37 -22.43
CA GLU A 373 6.34 3.21 -21.24
C GLU A 373 6.77 2.44 -19.98
N LYS A 374 6.35 1.17 -19.83
CA LYS A 374 6.84 0.31 -18.75
C LYS A 374 8.35 0.13 -18.79
N HIS A 375 8.89 -0.11 -19.97
CA HIS A 375 10.33 -0.26 -20.20
C HIS A 375 11.09 1.03 -19.83
N GLN A 376 10.56 2.18 -20.26
CA GLN A 376 11.12 3.48 -19.89
C GLN A 376 11.18 3.65 -18.37
N MET A 377 10.10 3.32 -17.63
CA MET A 377 10.07 3.46 -16.17
C MET A 377 11.09 2.54 -15.49
N ILE A 378 11.31 1.33 -16.01
CA ILE A 378 12.37 0.43 -15.53
C ILE A 378 13.74 1.11 -15.65
N HIS A 379 14.05 1.67 -16.81
CA HIS A 379 15.34 2.35 -17.05
C HIS A 379 15.50 3.63 -16.21
N GLU A 380 14.45 4.42 -16.01
CA GLU A 380 14.49 5.59 -15.14
C GLU A 380 14.79 5.21 -13.69
N LEU A 381 14.16 4.13 -13.18
CA LEU A 381 14.43 3.58 -11.85
C LEU A 381 15.88 3.12 -11.73
N MET A 382 16.38 2.38 -12.70
CA MET A 382 17.77 1.89 -12.72
C MET A 382 18.79 3.04 -12.78
N ALA A 383 18.51 4.08 -13.56
CA ALA A 383 19.39 5.23 -13.71
C ALA A 383 19.46 6.13 -12.46
N THR A 384 18.55 5.92 -11.51
CA THR A 384 18.41 6.77 -10.31
C THR A 384 18.59 6.01 -9.00
N ASP A 385 19.23 4.85 -9.04
CA ASP A 385 19.55 3.99 -7.88
C ASP A 385 20.66 4.55 -6.96
N GLY A 386 21.20 5.73 -7.24
CA GLY A 386 22.30 6.33 -6.50
C GLY A 386 23.63 5.54 -6.56
N GLY A 387 23.74 4.54 -7.44
CA GLY A 387 24.87 3.63 -7.53
C GLY A 387 24.86 2.50 -6.50
N THR A 388 23.76 2.31 -5.79
CA THR A 388 23.63 1.28 -4.73
C THR A 388 23.17 -0.07 -5.30
N GLY A 389 22.50 -0.06 -6.45
CA GLY A 389 21.81 -1.20 -7.05
C GLY A 389 20.53 -1.58 -6.31
N LEU A 390 19.96 -0.66 -5.52
CA LEU A 390 18.72 -0.79 -4.76
C LEU A 390 17.82 0.42 -5.01
N MET A 391 16.53 0.28 -4.72
CA MET A 391 15.57 1.36 -4.76
C MET A 391 15.50 2.09 -3.41
N HIS A 392 15.23 3.39 -3.47
CA HIS A 392 15.15 4.28 -2.32
C HIS A 392 13.73 4.81 -2.11
N GLU A 393 13.51 5.50 -0.99
CA GLU A 393 12.26 6.19 -0.72
C GLU A 393 12.12 7.41 -1.64
N GLY A 394 12.81 8.48 -1.38
CA GLY A 394 12.81 9.70 -2.20
C GLY A 394 14.19 9.99 -2.78
N VAL A 395 14.25 10.32 -4.07
CA VAL A 395 15.48 10.63 -4.80
C VAL A 395 15.40 12.04 -5.33
N PHE A 396 16.45 12.85 -5.11
CA PHE A 396 16.50 14.23 -5.59
C PHE A 396 16.58 14.28 -7.11
N VAL A 397 15.71 15.06 -7.73
CA VAL A 397 15.45 15.04 -9.18
C VAL A 397 16.63 15.42 -10.07
N ASP A 398 17.64 16.12 -9.55
CA ASP A 398 18.82 16.57 -10.33
C ASP A 398 20.09 15.79 -10.00
N ASP A 399 20.13 15.08 -8.85
CA ASP A 399 21.28 14.30 -8.42
C ASP A 399 20.82 13.01 -7.72
N PRO A 400 20.82 11.86 -8.40
CA PRO A 400 20.39 10.59 -7.84
C PRO A 400 21.23 10.07 -6.67
N THR A 401 22.41 10.63 -6.44
CA THR A 401 23.25 10.24 -5.27
C THR A 401 22.72 10.86 -3.96
N VAL A 402 21.73 11.75 -4.05
CA VAL A 402 21.07 12.39 -2.92
C VAL A 402 19.67 11.80 -2.76
N TYR A 403 19.50 10.96 -1.76
CA TYR A 403 18.26 10.21 -1.53
C TYR A 403 17.96 10.09 -0.03
N THR A 404 16.70 9.74 0.27
CA THR A 404 16.26 9.34 1.62
C THR A 404 16.17 7.82 1.70
N ARG A 405 16.41 7.24 2.87
CA ARG A 405 16.41 5.81 3.20
C ARG A 405 17.19 4.95 2.19
N GLU A 406 18.43 4.62 2.53
CA GLU A 406 19.28 3.73 1.75
C GLU A 406 18.68 2.33 1.60
N TRP A 407 17.97 1.85 2.62
CA TRP A 407 17.38 0.53 2.66
C TRP A 407 15.86 0.63 2.90
N PHE A 408 15.09 0.55 1.81
CA PHE A 408 13.64 0.60 1.81
C PHE A 408 13.07 -0.55 0.96
N SER A 409 12.68 -1.65 1.63
CA SER A 409 12.36 -2.90 0.96
C SER A 409 11.07 -2.83 0.12
N TRP A 410 10.10 -1.98 0.50
CA TRP A 410 8.90 -1.77 -0.30
C TRP A 410 9.23 -1.26 -1.71
N ALA A 411 10.12 -0.28 -1.84
CA ALA A 411 10.54 0.25 -3.15
C ALA A 411 11.24 -0.83 -4.00
N ASN A 412 12.09 -1.67 -3.38
CA ASN A 412 12.72 -2.81 -4.05
C ASN A 412 11.69 -3.79 -4.60
N ALA A 413 10.66 -4.12 -3.81
CA ALA A 413 9.60 -5.05 -4.22
C ALA A 413 8.76 -4.49 -5.37
N MET A 414 8.46 -3.18 -5.37
CA MET A 414 7.70 -2.53 -6.43
C MET A 414 8.45 -2.51 -7.77
N PHE A 415 9.77 -2.26 -7.74
CA PHE A 415 10.61 -2.40 -8.93
C PHE A 415 10.58 -3.84 -9.47
N CYS A 416 10.67 -4.82 -8.59
CA CYS A 416 10.62 -6.22 -8.98
C CYS A 416 9.27 -6.60 -9.61
N GLU A 417 8.15 -6.14 -9.04
CA GLU A 417 6.82 -6.38 -9.61
C GLU A 417 6.68 -5.76 -11.01
N LEU A 418 7.23 -4.55 -11.22
CA LEU A 418 7.23 -3.91 -12.53
C LEU A 418 8.02 -4.72 -13.57
N VAL A 419 9.23 -5.18 -13.24
CA VAL A 419 10.05 -6.02 -14.13
C VAL A 419 9.34 -7.34 -14.46
N MET A 420 8.73 -7.96 -13.43
CA MET A 420 7.95 -9.19 -13.61
C MET A 420 6.77 -8.98 -14.56
N GLN A 421 5.98 -7.92 -14.35
CA GLN A 421 4.84 -7.59 -15.21
C GLN A 421 5.29 -7.28 -16.66
N TYR A 422 6.38 -6.54 -16.83
CA TYR A 422 6.98 -6.27 -18.14
C TYR A 422 7.35 -7.57 -18.89
N CYS A 423 7.81 -8.58 -18.15
CA CYS A 423 8.15 -9.90 -18.67
C CYS A 423 6.95 -10.86 -18.80
N GLY A 424 5.72 -10.42 -18.49
CA GLY A 424 4.49 -11.20 -18.63
C GLY A 424 4.21 -12.13 -17.45
N TYR A 425 4.77 -11.86 -16.27
CA TYR A 425 4.38 -12.51 -15.02
C TYR A 425 3.32 -11.66 -14.33
N GLU A 426 2.17 -12.25 -14.04
CA GLU A 426 1.04 -11.56 -13.43
C GLU A 426 0.64 -12.21 -12.12
N ILE A 427 0.30 -11.38 -11.14
CA ILE A 427 -0.36 -11.80 -9.92
C ILE A 427 -1.86 -11.91 -10.22
N LYS A 428 -2.43 -13.10 -10.09
CA LYS A 428 -3.86 -13.35 -10.34
C LYS A 428 -4.72 -12.60 -9.31
N LYS A 429 -5.77 -11.97 -9.82
CA LYS A 429 -6.78 -11.24 -9.03
C LYS A 429 -8.12 -11.95 -9.07
#